data_c534760dba0a46c66c20174705af9449
#
_entry.id   c534760dba0a46c66c20174705af9449
#
_cell.length_a   1.000
_cell.length_b   1.000
_cell.length_c   1.000
_cell.angle_alpha   90.00
_cell.angle_beta   90.00
_cell.angle_gamma   90.00
#
_symmetry.space_group_name_H-M   'P 1'
#
loop_
_entity.id
_entity.type
_entity.pdbx_description
1 polymer ?
#
loop_
_entity_poly.entity_id
_entity_poly.type
_entity_poly.pdbx_seq_one_letter_code
_entity_poly.pdbx_strand_id
1 'polypeptide(L)'
;MRRCVQELGSDEVADDALLDYYLILAETDGGDSGAPPLGILVEEFVLCDDYTAAAIDSAEWSAAAGAWRSSPASSRDIRTDAHLRARVTAVSRHDAGRAYQAGGGGELPQEAEIRALFRERQPLPAAAPLDLGTTGSRHYRILFAGEPHNLGNIRSALGLEPIDDPLARVVGTATATAAGHTFTWELRRIGPGIAWCLDVTVRLGAGPESAIGALLHHHRQAIREEGLIPVTIERFA
;
A
#
# COMPACT_ATOMS: atom_id res chain seq x y z
N MET A 1 3.33 11.14 -22.74
CA MET A 1 2.37 10.02 -22.74
C MET A 1 3.00 8.94 -21.89
N ARG A 2 2.51 8.75 -20.65
CA ARG A 2 3.07 7.77 -19.72
C ARG A 2 2.60 6.38 -20.16
N ARG A 3 3.53 5.44 -20.34
CA ARG A 3 3.18 4.03 -20.58
C ARG A 3 2.93 3.36 -19.23
N CYS A 4 1.73 2.86 -19.02
CA CYS A 4 1.46 1.89 -17.98
C CYS A 4 1.82 0.51 -18.53
N VAL A 5 2.48 -0.30 -17.72
CA VAL A 5 2.88 -1.65 -18.12
C VAL A 5 1.63 -2.49 -18.32
N GLN A 6 1.32 -2.79 -19.55
CA GLN A 6 0.41 -3.83 -19.95
C GLN A 6 1.15 -4.71 -20.95
N GLU A 7 1.33 -5.98 -20.62
CA GLU A 7 1.95 -7.05 -21.41
C GLU A 7 3.48 -6.98 -21.58
N LEU A 8 4.18 -7.69 -20.74
CA LEU A 8 5.47 -8.27 -21.11
C LEU A 8 5.44 -9.76 -20.76
N GLY A 9 5.61 -10.56 -21.79
CA GLY A 9 5.82 -11.98 -21.70
C GLY A 9 7.16 -12.29 -21.05
N SER A 10 7.14 -13.34 -20.29
CA SER A 10 8.14 -14.33 -19.92
C SER A 10 9.61 -13.94 -19.84
N ASP A 11 10.18 -14.27 -18.68
CA ASP A 11 11.59 -14.47 -18.34
C ASP A 11 12.45 -13.22 -18.07
N GLU A 12 12.19 -12.61 -16.90
CA GLU A 12 13.25 -12.19 -15.98
C GLU A 12 12.60 -12.02 -14.63
N VAL A 13 13.25 -12.47 -13.54
CA VAL A 13 12.73 -12.49 -12.18
C VAL A 13 12.04 -11.15 -11.87
N ALA A 14 10.76 -11.05 -12.20
CA ALA A 14 9.89 -10.02 -11.69
C ALA A 14 9.89 -10.25 -10.18
N ASP A 15 10.35 -9.26 -9.44
CA ASP A 15 10.05 -9.09 -8.02
C ASP A 15 8.53 -9.27 -7.94
N ASP A 16 8.09 -10.47 -7.50
CA ASP A 16 6.67 -10.84 -7.46
C ASP A 16 6.01 -9.83 -6.52
N ALA A 17 5.43 -8.78 -7.09
CA ALA A 17 4.70 -7.78 -6.34
C ALA A 17 3.61 -8.52 -5.59
N LEU A 18 3.87 -8.80 -4.31
CA LEU A 18 2.97 -9.54 -3.45
C LEU A 18 1.64 -8.78 -3.38
N LEU A 19 0.53 -9.50 -3.51
CA LEU A 19 -0.79 -8.93 -3.34
C LEU A 19 -0.97 -8.42 -1.91
N ASP A 20 -1.65 -7.32 -1.74
CA ASP A 20 -2.05 -6.77 -0.44
C ASP A 20 -3.35 -7.45 0.03
N TYR A 21 -3.31 -8.06 1.22
CA TYR A 21 -4.45 -8.76 1.80
C TYR A 21 -5.02 -7.99 2.98
N TYR A 22 -6.35 -7.91 3.06
CA TYR A 22 -7.09 -7.28 4.15
C TYR A 22 -8.25 -8.17 4.59
N LEU A 23 -8.43 -8.32 5.90
CA LEU A 23 -9.63 -8.92 6.48
C LEU A 23 -10.67 -7.83 6.73
N ILE A 24 -11.92 -8.10 6.35
CA ILE A 24 -13.07 -7.27 6.68
C ILE A 24 -13.79 -7.93 7.84
N LEU A 25 -13.77 -7.27 8.99
CA LEU A 25 -14.34 -7.79 10.24
C LEU A 25 -15.80 -7.33 10.43
N ALA A 26 -16.56 -8.06 11.23
CA ALA A 26 -17.88 -7.63 11.67
C ALA A 26 -17.78 -6.40 12.60
N GLU A 27 -18.86 -5.65 12.72
CA GLU A 27 -18.99 -4.67 13.79
C GLU A 27 -19.05 -5.40 15.12
N THR A 28 -18.13 -5.06 16.03
CA THR A 28 -18.15 -5.63 17.38
C THR A 28 -18.69 -4.60 18.36
N ASP A 29 -19.87 -4.85 18.90
CA ASP A 29 -20.37 -4.15 20.08
C ASP A 29 -19.63 -4.68 21.34
N GLY A 30 -18.33 -4.32 21.43
CA GLY A 30 -17.58 -4.42 22.71
C GLY A 30 -17.15 -5.81 23.20
N GLY A 31 -17.00 -6.83 22.36
CA GLY A 31 -16.47 -8.12 22.83
C GLY A 31 -16.62 -9.27 21.84
N ASP A 32 -15.60 -9.81 21.49
CA ASP A 32 -15.21 -11.09 20.94
C ASP A 32 -14.43 -10.98 19.61
N SER A 33 -13.12 -10.97 19.74
CA SER A 33 -12.16 -11.01 18.62
C SER A 33 -12.03 -12.39 17.96
N GLY A 34 -12.98 -13.31 18.23
CA GLY A 34 -12.96 -14.69 17.72
C GLY A 34 -13.90 -14.96 16.53
N ALA A 35 -14.71 -13.99 16.12
CA ALA A 35 -15.62 -14.19 14.98
C ALA A 35 -14.83 -14.27 13.66
N PRO A 36 -15.21 -15.17 12.73
CA PRO A 36 -14.59 -15.22 11.42
C PRO A 36 -14.84 -13.92 10.65
N PRO A 37 -13.91 -13.50 9.76
CA PRO A 37 -14.08 -12.29 8.98
C PRO A 37 -15.29 -12.41 8.04
N LEU A 38 -15.93 -11.27 7.75
CA LEU A 38 -17.01 -11.17 6.78
C LEU A 38 -16.52 -11.37 5.34
N GLY A 39 -15.25 -11.04 5.08
CA GLY A 39 -14.64 -11.17 3.77
C GLY A 39 -13.14 -10.92 3.80
N ILE A 40 -12.53 -11.15 2.64
CA ILE A 40 -11.12 -10.89 2.38
C ILE A 40 -11.05 -10.02 1.12
N LEU A 41 -10.50 -8.83 1.27
CA LEU A 41 -10.18 -7.97 0.13
C LEU A 41 -8.72 -8.18 -0.24
N VAL A 42 -8.45 -8.33 -1.53
CA VAL A 42 -7.10 -8.47 -2.09
C VAL A 42 -6.90 -7.40 -3.13
N GLU A 43 -5.76 -6.73 -3.07
CA GLU A 43 -5.46 -5.60 -3.94
C GLU A 43 -4.06 -5.69 -4.54
N GLU A 44 -3.90 -5.04 -5.70
CA GLU A 44 -2.62 -4.83 -6.36
C GLU A 44 -2.57 -3.41 -6.93
N PHE A 45 -1.48 -2.69 -6.64
CA PHE A 45 -1.23 -1.41 -7.28
C PHE A 45 -0.68 -1.62 -8.69
N VAL A 46 -1.33 -1.03 -9.67
CA VAL A 46 -0.85 -0.97 -11.05
C VAL A 46 0.10 0.20 -11.17
N LEU A 47 1.39 -0.11 -11.30
CA LEU A 47 2.45 0.90 -11.34
C LEU A 47 2.78 1.28 -12.78
N CYS A 48 3.17 2.55 -12.97
CA CYS A 48 3.81 3.05 -14.17
C CYS A 48 5.33 2.78 -14.13
N ASP A 49 6.02 2.99 -15.25
CA ASP A 49 7.48 2.82 -15.38
C ASP A 49 8.29 3.68 -14.38
N ASP A 50 7.70 4.78 -13.89
CA ASP A 50 8.30 5.67 -12.91
C ASP A 50 7.88 5.36 -11.47
N TYR A 51 7.30 4.17 -11.23
CA TYR A 51 6.80 3.66 -9.93
C TYR A 51 5.62 4.44 -9.32
N THR A 52 5.00 5.33 -10.06
CA THR A 52 3.74 5.96 -9.64
C THR A 52 2.57 4.99 -9.82
N ALA A 53 1.57 5.09 -8.95
CA ALA A 53 0.38 4.27 -9.04
C ALA A 53 -0.61 4.86 -10.05
N ALA A 54 -0.96 4.08 -11.09
CA ALA A 54 -1.96 4.46 -12.08
C ALA A 54 -3.38 4.01 -11.68
N ALA A 55 -3.46 2.91 -10.95
CA ALA A 55 -4.73 2.30 -10.57
C ALA A 55 -4.53 1.29 -9.43
N ILE A 56 -5.65 0.77 -8.94
CA ILE A 56 -5.70 -0.39 -8.05
C ILE A 56 -6.62 -1.43 -8.69
N ASP A 57 -6.11 -2.65 -8.82
CA ASP A 57 -6.88 -3.83 -9.16
C ASP A 57 -7.28 -4.54 -7.86
N SER A 58 -8.50 -5.11 -7.79
CA SER A 58 -8.96 -5.73 -6.56
C SER A 58 -10.00 -6.82 -6.76
N ALA A 59 -9.99 -7.79 -5.85
CA ALA A 59 -11.02 -8.79 -5.71
C ALA A 59 -11.38 -8.99 -4.24
N GLU A 60 -12.61 -9.35 -3.97
CA GLU A 60 -13.13 -9.63 -2.65
C GLU A 60 -13.77 -11.01 -2.60
N TRP A 61 -13.41 -11.76 -1.58
CA TRP A 61 -14.17 -12.93 -1.17
C TRP A 61 -15.17 -12.56 -0.08
N SER A 62 -16.41 -12.97 -0.25
CA SER A 62 -17.47 -12.79 0.75
C SER A 62 -17.77 -14.12 1.42
N ALA A 63 -17.64 -14.20 2.75
CA ALA A 63 -17.98 -15.38 3.52
C ALA A 63 -19.48 -15.74 3.36
N ALA A 64 -20.36 -14.75 3.33
CA ALA A 64 -21.80 -14.96 3.16
C ALA A 64 -22.17 -15.51 1.78
N ALA A 65 -21.45 -15.13 0.73
CA ALA A 65 -21.69 -15.61 -0.63
C ALA A 65 -20.87 -16.87 -0.97
N GLY A 66 -19.82 -17.18 -0.20
CA GLY A 66 -18.88 -18.26 -0.48
C GLY A 66 -18.13 -18.08 -1.81
N ALA A 67 -18.00 -16.86 -2.31
CA ALA A 67 -17.51 -16.59 -3.66
C ALA A 67 -16.62 -15.35 -3.74
N TRP A 68 -15.70 -15.37 -4.72
CA TRP A 68 -14.87 -14.23 -5.11
C TRP A 68 -15.56 -13.38 -6.16
N ARG A 69 -15.31 -12.08 -6.14
CA ARG A 69 -15.74 -11.11 -7.16
C ARG A 69 -14.71 -10.01 -7.34
N SER A 70 -14.65 -9.38 -8.51
CA SER A 70 -13.94 -8.10 -8.69
C SER A 70 -14.60 -7.03 -7.82
N SER A 71 -13.84 -6.22 -7.08
CA SER A 71 -14.40 -5.31 -6.08
C SER A 71 -13.69 -3.96 -5.97
N PRO A 72 -13.66 -3.16 -7.04
CA PRO A 72 -13.08 -1.81 -6.99
C PRO A 72 -13.85 -0.88 -6.04
N ALA A 73 -15.14 -1.15 -5.78
CA ALA A 73 -15.93 -0.39 -4.82
C ALA A 73 -15.40 -0.60 -3.40
N SER A 74 -15.22 -1.85 -2.95
CA SER A 74 -14.68 -2.14 -1.61
C SER A 74 -13.28 -1.57 -1.43
N SER A 75 -12.44 -1.64 -2.47
CA SER A 75 -11.12 -1.02 -2.50
C SER A 75 -11.18 0.50 -2.27
N ARG A 76 -12.14 1.19 -2.89
CA ARG A 76 -12.37 2.61 -2.66
C ARG A 76 -12.88 2.88 -1.27
N ASP A 77 -13.86 2.09 -0.83
CA ASP A 77 -14.59 2.32 0.40
C ASP A 77 -13.69 2.19 1.64
N ILE A 78 -12.73 1.24 1.67
CA ILE A 78 -11.77 1.14 2.79
C ILE A 78 -10.88 2.40 2.92
N ARG A 79 -10.75 3.20 1.86
CA ARG A 79 -9.98 4.46 1.83
C ARG A 79 -10.83 5.67 2.19
N THR A 80 -12.11 5.66 1.86
CA THR A 80 -12.99 6.83 1.96
C THR A 80 -13.94 6.75 3.16
N ASP A 81 -14.37 5.55 3.55
CA ASP A 81 -15.25 5.33 4.69
C ASP A 81 -14.46 4.96 5.95
N ALA A 82 -14.47 5.86 6.95
CA ALA A 82 -13.78 5.66 8.21
C ALA A 82 -14.39 4.51 9.05
N HIS A 83 -15.71 4.27 8.95
CA HIS A 83 -16.37 3.18 9.67
C HIS A 83 -16.00 1.82 9.10
N LEU A 84 -15.97 1.70 7.76
CA LEU A 84 -15.49 0.48 7.12
C LEU A 84 -14.01 0.27 7.41
N ARG A 85 -13.18 1.31 7.27
CA ARG A 85 -11.74 1.23 7.53
C ARG A 85 -11.42 0.76 8.94
N ALA A 86 -12.19 1.17 9.95
CA ALA A 86 -12.01 0.73 11.34
C ALA A 86 -12.21 -0.79 11.53
N ARG A 87 -12.82 -1.47 10.56
CA ARG A 87 -13.06 -2.91 10.55
C ARG A 87 -12.14 -3.67 9.59
N VAL A 88 -11.17 -2.98 9.03
CA VAL A 88 -10.23 -3.57 8.06
C VAL A 88 -8.88 -3.76 8.73
N THR A 89 -8.32 -4.96 8.59
CA THR A 89 -7.00 -5.28 9.12
C THR A 89 -6.11 -5.80 7.98
N ALA A 90 -4.97 -5.16 7.79
CA ALA A 90 -3.93 -5.64 6.88
C ALA A 90 -3.33 -6.93 7.44
N VAL A 91 -3.18 -7.95 6.59
CA VAL A 91 -2.68 -9.26 7.01
C VAL A 91 -1.69 -9.82 5.99
N SER A 92 -0.93 -10.83 6.41
CA SER A 92 -0.12 -11.64 5.51
C SER A 92 -0.99 -12.56 4.65
N ARG A 93 -0.47 -13.03 3.50
CA ARG A 93 -1.12 -14.08 2.70
C ARG A 93 -1.42 -15.32 3.54
N HIS A 94 -0.51 -15.70 4.45
CA HIS A 94 -0.70 -16.85 5.34
C HIS A 94 -1.93 -16.66 6.25
N ASP A 95 -2.07 -15.49 6.87
CA ASP A 95 -3.18 -15.19 7.76
C ASP A 95 -4.51 -15.07 7.00
N ALA A 96 -4.48 -14.48 5.79
CA ALA A 96 -5.62 -14.47 4.88
C ALA A 96 -6.07 -15.91 4.54
N GLY A 97 -5.11 -16.82 4.27
CA GLY A 97 -5.39 -18.23 4.01
C GLY A 97 -6.07 -18.94 5.19
N ARG A 98 -5.60 -18.70 6.41
CA ARG A 98 -6.25 -19.23 7.63
C ARG A 98 -7.68 -18.70 7.79
N ALA A 99 -7.86 -17.40 7.57
CA ALA A 99 -9.17 -16.76 7.65
C ALA A 99 -10.13 -17.27 6.57
N TYR A 100 -9.64 -17.47 5.35
CA TYR A 100 -10.38 -18.02 4.22
C TYR A 100 -10.88 -19.43 4.53
N GLN A 101 -10.00 -20.30 5.05
CA GLN A 101 -10.36 -21.66 5.45
C GLN A 101 -11.38 -21.66 6.59
N ALA A 102 -11.19 -20.84 7.62
CA ALA A 102 -12.12 -20.71 8.75
C ALA A 102 -13.50 -20.21 8.31
N GLY A 103 -13.57 -19.37 7.27
CA GLY A 103 -14.81 -18.89 6.66
C GLY A 103 -15.48 -19.86 5.68
N GLY A 104 -14.92 -21.07 5.49
CA GLY A 104 -15.48 -22.10 4.59
C GLY A 104 -15.00 -22.03 3.14
N GLY A 105 -13.99 -21.20 2.83
CA GLY A 105 -13.46 -21.04 1.48
C GLY A 105 -12.53 -22.18 1.01
N GLY A 106 -12.02 -23.00 1.95
CA GLY A 106 -11.06 -24.05 1.62
C GLY A 106 -9.62 -23.54 1.56
N GLU A 107 -8.86 -23.94 0.54
CA GLU A 107 -7.51 -23.43 0.30
C GLU A 107 -7.57 -22.10 -0.45
N LEU A 108 -6.80 -21.11 0.02
CA LEU A 108 -6.74 -19.79 -0.61
C LEU A 108 -6.17 -19.92 -2.03
N PRO A 109 -6.85 -19.41 -3.08
CA PRO A 109 -6.36 -19.48 -4.46
C PRO A 109 -4.95 -18.92 -4.62
N GLN A 110 -4.21 -19.41 -5.61
CA GLN A 110 -2.90 -18.86 -5.95
C GLN A 110 -3.03 -17.40 -6.42
N GLU A 111 -1.98 -16.60 -6.25
CA GLU A 111 -2.04 -15.17 -6.61
C GLU A 111 -2.39 -14.95 -8.08
N ALA A 112 -1.88 -15.79 -8.98
CA ALA A 112 -2.25 -15.73 -10.39
C ALA A 112 -3.75 -15.97 -10.63
N GLU A 113 -4.37 -16.86 -9.84
CA GLU A 113 -5.80 -17.11 -9.91
C GLU A 113 -6.61 -15.92 -9.35
N ILE A 114 -6.13 -15.30 -8.27
CA ILE A 114 -6.74 -14.08 -7.73
C ILE A 114 -6.63 -12.92 -8.72
N ARG A 115 -5.45 -12.72 -9.36
CA ARG A 115 -5.27 -11.71 -10.41
C ARG A 115 -6.22 -11.91 -11.60
N ALA A 116 -6.53 -13.16 -11.95
CA ALA A 116 -7.50 -13.45 -13.01
C ALA A 116 -8.94 -13.01 -12.68
N LEU A 117 -9.22 -12.67 -11.40
CA LEU A 117 -10.50 -12.13 -10.95
C LEU A 117 -10.59 -10.61 -11.06
N PHE A 118 -9.47 -9.92 -11.27
CA PHE A 118 -9.43 -8.46 -11.43
C PHE A 118 -10.03 -8.07 -12.78
N ARG A 119 -11.32 -7.76 -12.82
CA ARG A 119 -12.06 -7.43 -14.06
C ARG A 119 -12.28 -5.95 -14.25
N GLU A 120 -12.38 -5.24 -13.16
CA GLU A 120 -12.63 -3.81 -13.13
C GLU A 120 -11.52 -3.15 -12.32
N ARG A 121 -11.04 -2.04 -12.81
CA ARG A 121 -9.91 -1.31 -12.25
C ARG A 121 -10.38 0.00 -11.66
N GLN A 122 -9.88 0.34 -10.46
CA GLN A 122 -10.06 1.67 -9.89
C GLN A 122 -8.93 2.58 -10.38
N PRO A 123 -9.20 3.55 -11.27
CA PRO A 123 -8.16 4.48 -11.69
C PRO A 123 -7.79 5.43 -10.54
N LEU A 124 -6.51 5.75 -10.44
CA LEU A 124 -5.99 6.75 -9.51
C LEU A 124 -5.69 8.06 -10.27
N PRO A 125 -5.89 9.22 -9.61
CA PRO A 125 -5.52 10.50 -10.21
C PRO A 125 -4.01 10.52 -10.51
N ALA A 126 -3.62 10.85 -11.72
CA ALA A 126 -2.22 11.03 -12.10
C ALA A 126 -1.98 12.51 -12.41
N ALA A 127 -1.16 13.17 -11.61
CA ALA A 127 -0.63 14.49 -11.93
C ALA A 127 0.72 14.36 -12.66
N ALA A 128 0.97 15.25 -13.62
CA ALA A 128 2.32 15.36 -14.17
C ALA A 128 3.28 15.91 -13.08
N PRO A 129 4.51 15.38 -12.96
CA PRO A 129 5.49 15.95 -12.05
C PRO A 129 5.72 17.41 -12.36
N LEU A 130 5.88 18.20 -11.30
CA LEU A 130 6.28 19.61 -11.42
C LEU A 130 7.75 19.66 -11.82
N ASP A 131 8.09 20.58 -12.72
CA ASP A 131 9.50 20.90 -12.97
C ASP A 131 9.97 21.89 -11.89
N LEU A 132 10.63 21.37 -10.88
CA LEU A 132 11.22 22.20 -9.81
C LEU A 132 12.65 22.66 -10.12
N GLY A 133 13.15 22.42 -11.36
CA GLY A 133 14.51 22.74 -11.77
C GLY A 133 15.59 21.91 -11.07
N THR A 134 15.22 20.89 -10.32
CA THR A 134 16.14 19.99 -9.59
C THR A 134 16.57 18.86 -10.51
N THR A 135 17.57 19.10 -11.36
CA THR A 135 18.16 18.02 -12.17
C THR A 135 18.82 16.97 -11.27
N GLY A 136 18.47 15.69 -11.49
CA GLY A 136 19.06 14.56 -10.76
C GLY A 136 18.39 14.18 -9.45
N SER A 137 17.22 14.74 -9.14
CA SER A 137 16.39 14.31 -8.00
C SER A 137 14.99 13.94 -8.46
N ARG A 138 14.38 12.97 -7.75
CA ARG A 138 12.95 12.61 -7.89
C ARG A 138 12.29 12.66 -6.53
N HIS A 139 11.06 13.14 -6.49
CA HIS A 139 10.30 13.29 -5.26
C HIS A 139 9.00 12.49 -5.36
N TYR A 140 8.86 11.52 -4.48
CA TYR A 140 7.68 10.66 -4.38
C TYR A 140 6.90 10.95 -3.11
N ARG A 141 5.61 10.69 -3.16
CA ARG A 141 4.71 10.71 -2.01
C ARG A 141 3.84 9.47 -2.02
N ILE A 142 3.84 8.75 -0.92
CA ILE A 142 2.88 7.68 -0.66
C ILE A 142 1.87 8.22 0.34
N LEU A 143 0.60 8.27 -0.05
CA LEU A 143 -0.49 8.67 0.84
C LEU A 143 -1.10 7.45 1.51
N PHE A 144 -1.51 7.61 2.77
CA PHE A 144 -2.14 6.57 3.57
C PHE A 144 -3.38 7.13 4.27
N ALA A 145 -4.44 6.32 4.31
CA ALA A 145 -5.64 6.56 5.08
C ALA A 145 -5.60 5.81 6.41
N GLY A 146 -6.23 6.37 7.45
CA GLY A 146 -6.33 5.76 8.76
C GLY A 146 -5.34 6.31 9.78
N GLU A 147 -5.28 5.63 10.92
CA GLU A 147 -4.33 5.91 12.00
C GLU A 147 -3.47 4.68 12.27
N PRO A 148 -2.18 4.83 12.55
CA PRO A 148 -1.31 3.68 12.79
C PRO A 148 -1.62 3.04 14.14
N HIS A 149 -1.56 1.71 14.18
CA HIS A 149 -1.66 0.95 15.43
C HIS A 149 -0.51 1.29 16.37
N ASN A 150 0.70 1.39 15.84
CA ASN A 150 1.88 1.77 16.60
C ASN A 150 2.87 2.59 15.76
N LEU A 151 2.93 3.89 16.02
CA LEU A 151 3.87 4.78 15.35
C LEU A 151 5.34 4.44 15.66
N GLY A 152 5.62 3.88 16.83
CA GLY A 152 6.96 3.44 17.22
C GLY A 152 7.47 2.30 16.33
N ASN A 153 6.60 1.36 15.97
CA ASN A 153 6.93 0.27 15.05
C ASN A 153 7.24 0.81 13.65
N ILE A 154 6.43 1.74 13.14
CA ILE A 154 6.70 2.38 11.84
C ILE A 154 8.06 3.09 11.86
N ARG A 155 8.33 3.87 12.92
CA ARG A 155 9.63 4.55 13.06
C ARG A 155 10.79 3.56 13.04
N SER A 156 10.65 2.47 13.77
CA SER A 156 11.68 1.41 13.83
C SER A 156 11.88 0.73 12.48
N ALA A 157 10.79 0.33 11.82
CA ALA A 157 10.84 -0.38 10.54
C ALA A 157 11.44 0.49 9.42
N LEU A 158 11.16 1.80 9.42
CA LEU A 158 11.68 2.74 8.45
C LEU A 158 13.01 3.39 8.87
N GLY A 159 13.56 3.05 10.05
CA GLY A 159 14.79 3.66 10.56
C GLY A 159 14.68 5.17 10.80
N LEU A 160 13.48 5.66 11.15
CA LEU A 160 13.24 7.10 11.31
C LEU A 160 13.84 7.61 12.61
N GLU A 161 14.63 8.66 12.52
CA GLU A 161 15.02 9.48 13.68
C GLU A 161 13.79 10.31 14.11
N PRO A 162 13.34 10.17 15.39
CA PRO A 162 12.15 10.88 15.85
C PRO A 162 12.39 12.39 15.93
N ILE A 163 11.35 13.15 15.64
CA ILE A 163 11.30 14.59 15.89
C ILE A 163 10.44 14.79 17.13
N ASP A 164 11.06 15.24 18.21
CA ASP A 164 10.43 15.41 19.54
C ASP A 164 9.66 16.73 19.69
N ASP A 165 9.09 17.23 18.60
CA ASP A 165 8.17 18.36 18.62
C ASP A 165 6.74 17.87 18.41
N PRO A 166 5.86 17.92 19.43
CA PRO A 166 4.48 17.45 19.31
C PRO A 166 3.65 18.27 18.31
N LEU A 167 4.10 19.45 17.92
CA LEU A 167 3.47 20.31 16.91
C LEU A 167 4.03 20.07 15.49
N ALA A 168 5.13 19.33 15.37
CA ALA A 168 5.71 19.03 14.08
C ALA A 168 4.78 18.15 13.24
N ARG A 169 4.60 18.53 11.99
CA ARG A 169 3.90 17.67 11.01
C ARG A 169 4.73 16.47 10.61
N VAL A 170 6.05 16.63 10.56
CA VAL A 170 7.02 15.55 10.32
C VAL A 170 7.29 14.85 11.64
N VAL A 171 7.06 13.56 11.70
CA VAL A 171 7.20 12.76 12.92
C VAL A 171 8.49 11.95 12.98
N GLY A 172 9.24 11.94 11.89
CA GLY A 172 10.55 11.33 11.79
C GLY A 172 11.11 11.42 10.38
N THR A 173 12.45 11.39 10.30
CA THR A 173 13.21 11.47 9.04
C THR A 173 14.28 10.40 9.03
N ALA A 174 14.67 9.95 7.84
CA ALA A 174 15.83 9.09 7.67
C ALA A 174 16.52 9.34 6.33
N THR A 175 17.79 8.95 6.25
CA THR A 175 18.57 9.00 5.02
C THR A 175 19.39 7.72 4.89
N ALA A 176 19.43 7.15 3.70
CA ALA A 176 20.28 6.00 3.40
C ALA A 176 20.85 6.10 1.97
N THR A 177 21.98 5.45 1.76
CA THR A 177 22.53 5.22 0.42
C THR A 177 22.40 3.74 0.09
N ALA A 178 21.72 3.44 -0.99
CA ALA A 178 21.50 2.07 -1.46
C ALA A 178 21.56 2.02 -2.98
N ALA A 179 22.14 0.95 -3.53
CA ALA A 179 22.25 0.70 -4.97
C ALA A 179 22.74 1.93 -5.78
N GLY A 180 23.63 2.74 -5.22
CA GLY A 180 24.21 3.90 -5.90
C GLY A 180 23.34 5.16 -5.89
N HIS A 181 22.17 5.16 -5.24
CA HIS A 181 21.33 6.32 -5.03
C HIS A 181 21.35 6.75 -3.57
N THR A 182 21.06 8.04 -3.29
CA THR A 182 20.80 8.53 -1.93
C THR A 182 19.32 8.78 -1.77
N PHE A 183 18.73 8.16 -0.75
CA PHE A 183 17.33 8.29 -0.40
C PHE A 183 17.20 9.05 0.91
N THR A 184 16.28 10.00 0.95
CA THR A 184 15.85 10.68 2.18
C THR A 184 14.33 10.56 2.26
N TRP A 185 13.81 10.16 3.41
CA TRP A 185 12.35 10.07 3.58
C TRP A 185 11.89 10.66 4.90
N GLU A 186 10.66 11.16 4.87
CA GLU A 186 10.00 11.82 5.99
C GLU A 186 8.59 11.25 6.14
N LEU A 187 8.27 10.77 7.34
CA LEU A 187 6.90 10.41 7.69
C LEU A 187 6.19 11.65 8.22
N ARG A 188 5.04 11.97 7.63
CA ARG A 188 4.34 13.22 7.88
C ARG A 188 2.86 13.00 8.15
N ARG A 189 2.32 13.70 9.14
CA ARG A 189 0.87 13.73 9.41
C ARG A 189 0.22 14.85 8.60
N ILE A 190 -0.86 14.53 7.88
CA ILE A 190 -1.66 15.49 7.11
C ILE A 190 -2.97 15.73 7.86
N GLY A 191 -2.94 16.69 8.77
CA GLY A 191 -4.09 17.01 9.63
C GLY A 191 -4.38 15.95 10.70
N PRO A 192 -5.11 16.30 11.76
CA PRO A 192 -5.48 15.35 12.80
C PRO A 192 -6.52 14.36 12.26
N GLY A 193 -6.21 13.04 12.29
CA GLY A 193 -7.13 11.97 11.92
C GLY A 193 -7.53 11.94 10.43
N ILE A 194 -6.82 12.67 9.55
CA ILE A 194 -7.18 12.75 8.13
C ILE A 194 -6.36 11.79 7.29
N ALA A 195 -5.04 11.94 7.30
CA ALA A 195 -4.15 11.13 6.47
C ALA A 195 -2.70 11.19 6.95
N TRP A 196 -1.92 10.25 6.48
CA TRP A 196 -0.48 10.22 6.62
C TRP A 196 0.17 10.23 5.24
N CYS A 197 1.39 10.71 5.14
CA CYS A 197 2.19 10.53 3.94
C CYS A 197 3.64 10.22 4.28
N LEU A 198 4.25 9.44 3.41
CA LEU A 198 5.69 9.26 3.35
C LEU A 198 6.20 10.02 2.13
N ASP A 199 6.96 11.10 2.35
CA ASP A 199 7.67 11.82 1.31
C ASP A 199 9.06 11.19 1.13
N VAL A 200 9.40 10.80 -0.09
CA VAL A 200 10.69 10.18 -0.43
C VAL A 200 11.39 11.02 -1.48
N THR A 201 12.54 11.54 -1.13
CA THR A 201 13.45 12.22 -2.08
C THR A 201 14.56 11.25 -2.50
N VAL A 202 14.71 11.06 -3.79
CA VAL A 202 15.77 10.23 -4.38
C VAL A 202 16.73 11.13 -5.11
N ARG A 203 17.98 11.20 -4.66
CA ARG A 203 19.08 11.77 -5.43
C ARG A 203 19.66 10.67 -6.30
N LEU A 204 19.51 10.81 -7.61
CA LEU A 204 19.95 9.82 -8.57
C LEU A 204 21.48 9.76 -8.62
N GLY A 205 22.00 8.54 -8.60
CA GLY A 205 23.40 8.20 -8.84
C GLY A 205 23.53 7.19 -9.97
N ALA A 206 24.61 6.45 -10.03
CA ALA A 206 24.91 5.52 -11.13
C ALA A 206 24.18 4.15 -11.03
N GLY A 207 23.31 3.98 -10.06
CA GLY A 207 22.62 2.70 -9.81
C GLY A 207 21.40 2.46 -10.69
N PRO A 208 20.83 1.23 -10.62
CA PRO A 208 19.63 0.88 -11.36
C PRO A 208 18.39 1.56 -10.78
N GLU A 209 17.50 2.06 -11.61
CA GLU A 209 16.26 2.72 -11.17
C GLU A 209 15.30 1.76 -10.43
N SER A 210 15.42 0.43 -10.64
CA SER A 210 14.63 -0.58 -9.93
C SER A 210 14.76 -0.50 -8.40
N ALA A 211 15.89 0.00 -7.90
CA ALA A 211 16.09 0.22 -6.46
C ALA A 211 15.09 1.24 -5.87
N ILE A 212 14.58 2.17 -6.69
CA ILE A 212 13.55 3.14 -6.27
C ILE A 212 12.25 2.41 -6.01
N GLY A 213 11.81 1.57 -6.95
CA GLY A 213 10.58 0.78 -6.80
C GLY A 213 10.64 -0.14 -5.58
N ALA A 214 11.76 -0.84 -5.39
CA ALA A 214 11.97 -1.73 -4.26
C ALA A 214 11.86 -0.98 -2.91
N LEU A 215 12.46 0.21 -2.78
CA LEU A 215 12.39 1.01 -1.56
C LEU A 215 10.96 1.53 -1.30
N LEU A 216 10.29 2.06 -2.32
CA LEU A 216 8.91 2.53 -2.20
C LEU A 216 7.97 1.40 -1.79
N HIS A 217 8.13 0.20 -2.38
CA HIS A 217 7.37 -0.99 -2.02
C HIS A 217 7.61 -1.39 -0.56
N HIS A 218 8.89 -1.53 -0.16
CA HIS A 218 9.26 -1.89 1.22
C HIS A 218 8.63 -0.94 2.24
N HIS A 219 8.76 0.37 2.04
CA HIS A 219 8.21 1.35 2.96
C HIS A 219 6.68 1.35 2.99
N ARG A 220 6.03 1.18 1.84
CA ARG A 220 4.58 1.05 1.76
C ARG A 220 4.09 -0.15 2.57
N GLN A 221 4.76 -1.30 2.44
CA GLN A 221 4.40 -2.52 3.17
C GLN A 221 4.60 -2.36 4.69
N ALA A 222 5.74 -1.83 5.12
CA ALA A 222 6.01 -1.61 6.54
C ALA A 222 4.97 -0.70 7.21
N ILE A 223 4.50 0.34 6.52
CA ILE A 223 3.47 1.23 7.03
C ILE A 223 2.09 0.55 7.01
N ARG A 224 1.79 -0.26 5.98
CA ARG A 224 0.53 -1.01 5.86
C ARG A 224 0.37 -2.04 6.99
N GLU A 225 1.44 -2.72 7.37
CA GLU A 225 1.45 -3.70 8.47
C GLU A 225 1.05 -3.08 9.81
N GLU A 226 1.26 -1.78 9.98
CA GLU A 226 0.82 -1.03 11.16
C GLU A 226 -0.59 -0.41 11.03
N GLY A 227 -1.40 -0.92 10.09
CA GLY A 227 -2.82 -0.62 9.97
C GLY A 227 -3.18 0.58 9.10
N LEU A 228 -2.20 1.25 8.50
CA LEU A 228 -2.45 2.32 7.54
C LEU A 228 -2.72 1.74 6.14
N ILE A 229 -3.76 2.25 5.47
CA ILE A 229 -4.15 1.78 4.14
C ILE A 229 -3.51 2.67 3.07
N PRO A 230 -2.64 2.14 2.18
CA PRO A 230 -2.07 2.93 1.09
C PRO A 230 -3.16 3.43 0.14
N VAL A 231 -3.11 4.72 -0.23
CA VAL A 231 -4.09 5.38 -1.11
C VAL A 231 -3.54 5.57 -2.50
N THR A 232 -2.32 6.10 -2.62
CA THR A 232 -1.66 6.36 -3.90
C THR A 232 -0.15 6.45 -3.73
N ILE A 233 0.57 6.32 -4.84
CA ILE A 233 1.99 6.62 -4.98
C ILE A 233 2.13 7.63 -6.09
N GLU A 234 2.55 8.83 -5.76
CA GLU A 234 2.67 9.94 -6.70
C GLU A 234 4.13 10.39 -6.83
N ARG A 235 4.50 10.84 -8.01
CA ARG A 235 5.75 11.56 -8.23
C ARG A 235 5.40 13.01 -8.54
N PHE A 236 5.85 13.93 -7.71
CA PHE A 236 5.52 15.35 -7.83
C PHE A 236 6.68 16.23 -8.29
N ALA A 237 7.90 15.68 -8.39
CA ALA A 237 9.04 16.29 -9.08
C ALA A 237 10.09 15.26 -9.51
#